data_38c0dffac6a3f54ec6ab59ae8a6c9138
#
_entry.id   38c0dffac6a3f54ec6ab59ae8a6c9138
#
_cell.length_a   1.000
_cell.length_b   1.000
_cell.length_c   1.000
_cell.angle_alpha   90.00
_cell.angle_beta   90.00
_cell.angle_gamma   90.00
#
_symmetry.space_group_name_H-M   'P 1'
#
loop_
_entity.id
_entity.type
_entity.pdbx_description
1 polymer ?
#
loop_
_entity_poly.entity_id
_entity_poly.type
_entity_poly.pdbx_seq_one_letter_code
_entity_poly.pdbx_strand_id
1 'polypeptide(L)'
;MIKKLVELLGVTKPSTFCPGGRTCAFTGHRPQNLPFRFNESDKRCIALKKQLRKLIVQLIEQHNVTHFISGMAIGVDMYAAEIVLDLKAKYPHITLESAIPCETQATKWSEPLRDRYFKIAERCDKETMLQTQYTPDCMQKRNRYMVDQADVLLAVWDGTPSGTGSTVQYAKTQGKTVWILDPYSLEVNNIG
;
A
#
# COMPACT_ATOMS: atom_id res chain seq x y z
N MET A 1 -4.24 -0.62 23.18
CA MET A 1 -3.44 -0.29 24.38
C MET A 1 -2.25 0.62 24.08
N ILE A 2 -1.63 0.58 22.90
CA ILE A 2 -0.47 1.40 22.50
C ILE A 2 -0.83 2.88 22.30
N LYS A 3 -2.00 3.22 21.75
CA LYS A 3 -2.46 4.63 21.58
C LYS A 3 -2.47 5.44 22.89
N LYS A 4 -2.83 4.82 24.01
CA LYS A 4 -2.88 5.52 25.31
C LYS A 4 -1.49 5.93 25.86
N LEU A 5 -0.42 5.24 25.42
CA LEU A 5 0.94 5.56 25.86
C LEU A 5 1.56 6.71 25.06
N VAL A 6 1.17 6.85 23.78
CA VAL A 6 1.69 7.90 22.89
C VAL A 6 1.06 9.25 23.20
N GLU A 7 -0.22 9.29 23.58
CA GLU A 7 -0.90 10.52 24.02
C GLU A 7 -0.33 11.10 25.31
N LEU A 8 0.23 10.26 26.20
CA LEU A 8 0.81 10.71 27.46
C LEU A 8 2.20 11.37 27.32
N LEU A 9 2.87 11.18 26.18
CA LEU A 9 4.23 11.71 25.95
C LEU A 9 4.27 12.98 25.10
N GLY A 10 3.14 13.52 24.65
CA GLY A 10 3.06 14.81 23.94
C GLY A 10 3.87 14.89 22.65
N VAL A 11 4.29 13.75 22.07
CA VAL A 11 5.05 13.69 20.82
C VAL A 11 4.09 13.67 19.65
N THR A 12 3.57 14.83 19.26
CA THR A 12 2.98 15.01 17.95
C THR A 12 4.11 14.96 16.92
N LYS A 13 4.18 13.86 16.13
CA LYS A 13 5.04 13.86 14.93
C LYS A 13 4.60 15.05 14.06
N PRO A 14 5.52 15.92 13.62
CA PRO A 14 5.15 16.98 12.70
C PRO A 14 4.64 16.33 11.41
N SER A 15 3.40 16.59 11.07
CA SER A 15 2.81 16.23 9.79
C SER A 15 3.49 17.09 8.72
N THR A 16 4.49 16.54 8.03
CA THR A 16 5.09 17.16 6.84
C THR A 16 4.18 16.91 5.62
N PHE A 17 2.93 17.30 5.74
CA PHE A 17 2.03 17.33 4.59
C PHE A 17 2.48 18.49 3.67
N CYS A 18 3.02 18.17 2.49
CA CYS A 18 3.32 19.17 1.47
C CYS A 18 2.01 19.54 0.74
N PRO A 19 1.47 20.75 0.93
CA PRO A 19 0.30 21.21 0.19
C PRO A 19 0.62 21.20 -1.30
N GLY A 20 -0.14 20.43 -2.11
CA GLY A 20 -0.02 20.38 -3.57
C GLY A 20 0.64 19.12 -4.15
N GLY A 21 1.06 18.15 -3.34
CA GLY A 21 1.52 16.84 -3.85
C GLY A 21 0.36 15.91 -4.17
N ARG A 22 0.60 14.95 -5.10
CA ARG A 22 -0.36 13.90 -5.47
C ARG A 22 -0.31 12.71 -4.51
N THR A 23 -1.40 11.97 -4.46
CA THR A 23 -1.52 10.75 -3.65
C THR A 23 -1.53 9.51 -4.54
N CYS A 24 -0.75 8.48 -4.15
CA CYS A 24 -0.77 7.17 -4.78
C CYS A 24 -1.26 6.10 -3.80
N ALA A 25 -2.26 5.32 -4.20
CA ALA A 25 -2.68 4.12 -3.48
C ALA A 25 -2.08 2.87 -4.11
N PHE A 26 -1.82 1.86 -3.28
CA PHE A 26 -1.36 0.55 -3.73
C PHE A 26 -2.48 -0.48 -3.70
N THR A 27 -2.44 -1.39 -4.67
CA THR A 27 -3.21 -2.64 -4.63
C THR A 27 -2.43 -3.74 -5.30
N GLY A 28 -2.61 -4.98 -4.89
CA GLY A 28 -1.92 -6.07 -5.56
C GLY A 28 -2.31 -7.43 -5.02
N HIS A 29 -1.83 -8.44 -5.74
CA HIS A 29 -2.07 -9.82 -5.37
C HIS A 29 -1.49 -10.17 -4.01
N ARG A 30 -2.22 -11.00 -3.28
CA ARG A 30 -1.69 -11.70 -2.11
C ARG A 30 -0.70 -12.78 -2.56
N PRO A 31 0.19 -13.26 -1.66
CA PRO A 31 1.24 -14.21 -2.02
C PRO A 31 0.75 -15.46 -2.77
N GLN A 32 -0.46 -15.94 -2.47
CA GLN A 32 -1.04 -17.13 -3.13
C GLN A 32 -1.17 -16.97 -4.64
N ASN A 33 -1.38 -15.73 -5.12
CA ASN A 33 -1.60 -15.38 -6.52
C ASN A 33 -0.37 -14.75 -7.18
N LEU A 34 0.79 -14.79 -6.51
CA LEU A 34 2.06 -14.33 -7.08
C LEU A 34 2.87 -15.53 -7.59
N PRO A 35 3.70 -15.37 -8.63
CA PRO A 35 4.44 -16.47 -9.25
C PRO A 35 5.45 -17.16 -8.32
N PHE A 36 5.83 -16.52 -7.24
CA PHE A 36 6.75 -17.02 -6.21
C PHE A 36 6.06 -17.35 -4.89
N ARG A 37 4.73 -17.11 -4.79
CA ARG A 37 3.92 -17.32 -3.59
C ARG A 37 4.56 -16.62 -2.36
N PHE A 38 4.86 -17.37 -1.30
CA PHE A 38 5.43 -16.85 -0.04
C PHE A 38 6.96 -16.82 -0.03
N ASN A 39 7.63 -17.29 -1.10
CA ASN A 39 9.09 -17.31 -1.16
C ASN A 39 9.65 -15.96 -1.60
N GLU A 40 9.91 -15.08 -0.66
CA GLU A 40 10.47 -13.75 -0.96
C GLU A 40 11.95 -13.78 -1.37
N SER A 41 12.66 -14.91 -1.21
CA SER A 41 14.02 -15.12 -1.69
C SER A 41 14.06 -15.54 -3.17
N ASP A 42 12.93 -15.86 -3.78
CA ASP A 42 12.82 -16.18 -5.21
C ASP A 42 13.26 -14.98 -6.06
N LYS A 43 14.05 -15.25 -7.10
CA LYS A 43 14.54 -14.20 -8.03
C LYS A 43 13.40 -13.37 -8.64
N ARG A 44 12.22 -13.99 -8.86
CA ARG A 44 11.04 -13.31 -9.38
C ARG A 44 10.47 -12.30 -8.37
N CYS A 45 10.47 -12.64 -7.07
CA CYS A 45 10.07 -11.70 -6.02
C CYS A 45 11.03 -10.51 -5.94
N ILE A 46 12.32 -10.79 -5.97
CA ILE A 46 13.36 -9.75 -5.94
C ILE A 46 13.21 -8.82 -7.14
N ALA A 47 13.00 -9.38 -8.34
CA ALA A 47 12.78 -8.60 -9.55
C ALA A 47 11.52 -7.76 -9.49
N LEU A 48 10.38 -8.32 -8.99
CA LEU A 48 9.13 -7.59 -8.79
C LEU A 48 9.33 -6.40 -7.84
N LYS A 49 9.94 -6.64 -6.68
CA LYS A 49 10.21 -5.57 -5.69
C LYS A 49 11.12 -4.48 -6.27
N LYS A 50 12.13 -4.85 -7.06
CA LYS A 50 13.01 -3.91 -7.77
C LYS A 50 12.23 -3.05 -8.76
N GLN A 51 11.35 -3.65 -9.56
CA GLN A 51 10.52 -2.92 -10.53
C GLN A 51 9.50 -2.03 -9.80
N LEU A 52 8.84 -2.53 -8.75
CA LEU A 52 7.92 -1.75 -7.93
C LEU A 52 8.62 -0.51 -7.33
N ARG A 53 9.84 -0.68 -6.79
CA ARG A 53 10.66 0.44 -6.29
C ARG A 53 10.95 1.47 -7.38
N LYS A 54 11.29 1.03 -8.60
CA LYS A 54 11.53 1.92 -9.73
C LYS A 54 10.29 2.76 -10.07
N LEU A 55 9.11 2.14 -10.08
CA LEU A 55 7.85 2.83 -10.35
C LEU A 55 7.50 3.83 -9.23
N ILE A 56 7.70 3.47 -7.97
CA ILE A 56 7.48 4.40 -6.84
C ILE A 56 8.41 5.60 -6.95
N VAL A 57 9.69 5.40 -7.28
CA VAL A 57 10.64 6.52 -7.51
C VAL A 57 10.18 7.39 -8.68
N GLN A 58 9.72 6.80 -9.77
CA GLN A 58 9.19 7.56 -10.92
C GLN A 58 7.96 8.38 -10.54
N LEU A 59 7.05 7.85 -9.73
CA LEU A 59 5.90 8.58 -9.21
C LEU A 59 6.32 9.78 -8.35
N ILE A 60 7.34 9.64 -7.53
CA ILE A 60 7.88 10.73 -6.70
C ILE A 60 8.53 11.80 -7.60
N GLU A 61 9.47 11.41 -8.46
CA GLU A 61 10.33 12.35 -9.20
C GLU A 61 9.64 13.00 -10.40
N GLN A 62 8.72 12.30 -11.07
CA GLN A 62 8.11 12.76 -12.33
C GLN A 62 6.63 13.11 -12.21
N HIS A 63 5.93 12.59 -11.20
CA HIS A 63 4.48 12.79 -11.05
C HIS A 63 4.09 13.51 -9.77
N ASN A 64 5.06 14.06 -9.04
CA ASN A 64 4.86 14.83 -7.80
C ASN A 64 4.02 14.06 -6.75
N VAL A 65 4.20 12.74 -6.64
CA VAL A 65 3.54 11.95 -5.60
C VAL A 65 4.32 12.12 -4.30
N THR A 66 3.64 12.63 -3.28
CA THR A 66 4.22 12.87 -1.95
C THR A 66 3.52 12.09 -0.84
N HIS A 67 2.34 11.55 -1.12
CA HIS A 67 1.59 10.74 -0.17
C HIS A 67 1.27 9.35 -0.76
N PHE A 68 1.52 8.31 0.04
CA PHE A 68 1.27 6.93 -0.35
C PHE A 68 0.30 6.27 0.63
N ILE A 69 -0.62 5.46 0.12
CA ILE A 69 -1.61 4.74 0.94
C ILE A 69 -1.47 3.24 0.68
N SER A 70 -1.21 2.49 1.75
CA SER A 70 -1.16 1.02 1.73
C SER A 70 -2.30 0.42 2.52
N GLY A 71 -2.94 -0.60 1.95
CA GLY A 71 -3.94 -1.41 2.65
C GLY A 71 -3.36 -2.41 3.63
N MET A 72 -2.05 -2.50 3.73
CA MET A 72 -1.34 -3.33 4.70
C MET A 72 -1.69 -4.82 4.63
N ALA A 73 -2.20 -5.29 3.48
CA ALA A 73 -2.42 -6.73 3.27
C ALA A 73 -1.09 -7.44 3.02
N ILE A 74 -1.04 -8.74 3.38
CA ILE A 74 0.14 -9.58 3.11
C ILE A 74 0.40 -9.61 1.60
N GLY A 75 1.66 -9.45 1.20
CA GLY A 75 2.12 -9.42 -0.19
C GLY A 75 2.40 -8.01 -0.67
N VAL A 76 1.86 -7.63 -1.81
CA VAL A 76 2.22 -6.38 -2.51
C VAL A 76 2.03 -5.13 -1.65
N ASP A 77 0.96 -5.04 -0.87
CA ASP A 77 0.70 -3.87 -0.03
C ASP A 77 1.83 -3.65 1.00
N MET A 78 2.31 -4.73 1.64
CA MET A 78 3.45 -4.65 2.56
C MET A 78 4.76 -4.37 1.83
N TYR A 79 4.99 -4.99 0.65
CA TYR A 79 6.21 -4.72 -0.13
C TYR A 79 6.29 -3.25 -0.53
N ALA A 80 5.18 -2.68 -1.00
CA ALA A 80 5.11 -1.27 -1.36
C ALA A 80 5.33 -0.36 -0.15
N ALA A 81 4.70 -0.67 1.00
CA ALA A 81 4.86 0.08 2.23
C ALA A 81 6.32 0.10 2.71
N GLU A 82 7.00 -1.05 2.73
CA GLU A 82 8.41 -1.15 3.09
C GLU A 82 9.30 -0.34 2.14
N ILE A 83 9.04 -0.41 0.83
CA ILE A 83 9.78 0.36 -0.17
C ILE A 83 9.61 1.86 0.07
N VAL A 84 8.40 2.34 0.34
CA VAL A 84 8.15 3.76 0.65
C VAL A 84 8.89 4.17 1.92
N LEU A 85 8.82 3.37 2.98
CA LEU A 85 9.53 3.64 4.23
C LEU A 85 11.06 3.72 4.06
N ASP A 86 11.63 2.85 3.21
CA ASP A 86 13.05 2.91 2.88
C ASP A 86 13.40 4.15 2.05
N LEU A 87 12.51 4.54 1.13
CA LEU A 87 12.72 5.70 0.28
C LEU A 87 12.65 7.03 1.04
N LYS A 88 12.03 7.09 2.22
CA LYS A 88 12.01 8.29 3.07
C LYS A 88 13.41 8.79 3.45
N ALA A 89 14.42 7.92 3.49
CA ALA A 89 15.80 8.34 3.72
C ALA A 89 16.33 9.26 2.59
N LYS A 90 15.92 9.01 1.34
CA LYS A 90 16.28 9.84 0.17
C LYS A 90 15.25 10.95 -0.09
N TYR A 91 13.99 10.70 0.20
CA TYR A 91 12.87 11.62 -0.06
C TYR A 91 12.13 11.92 1.25
N PRO A 92 12.67 12.77 2.14
CA PRO A 92 12.11 12.98 3.48
C PRO A 92 10.72 13.66 3.48
N HIS A 93 10.31 14.21 2.34
CA HIS A 93 9.01 14.85 2.15
C HIS A 93 7.87 13.89 1.85
N ILE A 94 8.16 12.59 1.55
CA ILE A 94 7.09 11.63 1.29
C ILE A 94 6.52 11.07 2.59
N THR A 95 5.23 10.72 2.55
CA THR A 95 4.49 10.16 3.69
C THR A 95 3.80 8.87 3.31
N LEU A 96 3.62 8.00 4.30
CA LEU A 96 2.92 6.72 4.17
C LEU A 96 1.74 6.65 5.12
N GLU A 97 0.57 6.36 4.59
CA GLU A 97 -0.63 6.05 5.34
C GLU A 97 -0.90 4.55 5.33
N SER A 98 -1.21 3.98 6.49
CA SER A 98 -1.80 2.65 6.63
C SER A 98 -3.32 2.76 6.69
N ALA A 99 -4.02 2.23 5.66
CA ALA A 99 -5.47 2.14 5.63
C ALA A 99 -5.90 0.75 6.12
N ILE A 100 -6.51 0.69 7.31
CA ILE A 100 -6.84 -0.56 8.00
C ILE A 100 -8.35 -0.81 7.91
N PRO A 101 -8.80 -1.96 7.37
CA PRO A 101 -10.22 -2.25 7.21
C PRO A 101 -10.95 -2.43 8.54
N CYS A 102 -10.29 -3.08 9.53
CA CYS A 102 -10.80 -3.31 10.88
C CYS A 102 -9.67 -3.70 11.84
N GLU A 103 -9.89 -3.61 13.14
CA GLU A 103 -8.88 -3.93 14.18
C GLU A 103 -8.30 -5.34 14.04
N THR A 104 -9.10 -6.29 13.58
CA THR A 104 -8.73 -7.71 13.54
C THR A 104 -8.04 -8.15 12.26
N GLN A 105 -7.63 -7.21 11.38
CA GLN A 105 -7.03 -7.55 10.08
C GLN A 105 -5.88 -8.57 10.20
N ALA A 106 -4.99 -8.39 11.17
CA ALA A 106 -3.79 -9.21 11.32
C ALA A 106 -3.93 -10.36 12.34
N THR A 107 -5.06 -10.48 13.02
CA THR A 107 -5.23 -11.38 14.19
C THR A 107 -4.95 -12.85 13.86
N LYS A 108 -5.35 -13.29 12.65
CA LYS A 108 -5.20 -14.69 12.21
C LYS A 108 -3.89 -14.98 11.46
N TRP A 109 -2.99 -14.00 11.38
CA TRP A 109 -1.71 -14.19 10.68
C TRP A 109 -0.70 -14.87 11.60
N SER A 110 0.31 -15.51 11.01
CA SER A 110 1.42 -16.06 11.77
C SER A 110 2.20 -14.95 12.50
N GLU A 111 2.85 -15.29 13.60
CA GLU A 111 3.61 -14.32 14.38
C GLU A 111 4.61 -13.50 13.57
N PRO A 112 5.46 -14.10 12.69
CA PRO A 112 6.37 -13.29 11.87
C PRO A 112 5.68 -12.27 10.97
N LEU A 113 4.50 -12.61 10.43
CA LEU A 113 3.72 -11.70 9.59
C LEU A 113 3.05 -10.59 10.38
N ARG A 114 2.61 -10.87 11.62
CA ARG A 114 2.09 -9.85 12.54
C ARG A 114 3.19 -8.88 12.98
N ASP A 115 4.36 -9.40 13.33
CA ASP A 115 5.51 -8.57 13.71
C ASP A 115 5.93 -7.65 12.58
N ARG A 116 5.97 -8.16 11.35
CA ARG A 116 6.24 -7.37 10.15
C ARG A 116 5.20 -6.26 9.96
N TYR A 117 3.93 -6.61 10.09
CA TYR A 117 2.82 -5.66 9.99
C TYR A 117 2.96 -4.52 11.01
N PHE A 118 3.19 -4.84 12.28
CA PHE A 118 3.33 -3.82 13.32
C PHE A 118 4.58 -2.96 13.14
N LYS A 119 5.72 -3.55 12.72
CA LYS A 119 6.94 -2.78 12.40
C LYS A 119 6.73 -1.78 11.26
N ILE A 120 5.91 -2.13 10.28
CA ILE A 120 5.53 -1.19 9.20
C ILE A 120 4.59 -0.11 9.76
N ALA A 121 3.52 -0.53 10.48
CA ALA A 121 2.51 0.37 11.01
C ALA A 121 3.08 1.46 11.95
N GLU A 122 4.02 1.08 12.83
CA GLU A 122 4.71 2.01 13.72
C GLU A 122 5.49 3.11 13.00
N ARG A 123 5.93 2.85 11.77
CA ARG A 123 6.70 3.78 10.94
C ARG A 123 5.84 4.59 9.99
N CYS A 124 4.55 4.27 9.85
CA CYS A 124 3.62 5.05 9.05
C CYS A 124 3.41 6.44 9.66
N ASP A 125 3.22 7.45 8.81
CA ASP A 125 2.95 8.82 9.22
C ASP A 125 1.50 9.01 9.66
N LYS A 126 0.59 8.23 9.05
CA LYS A 126 -0.84 8.24 9.34
C LYS A 126 -1.40 6.82 9.40
N GLU A 127 -2.32 6.59 10.31
CA GLU A 127 -3.15 5.38 10.36
C GLU A 127 -4.61 5.76 10.23
N THR A 128 -5.31 5.14 9.29
CA THR A 128 -6.75 5.30 9.10
C THR A 128 -7.44 3.96 9.26
N MET A 129 -8.18 3.80 10.34
CA MET A 129 -9.02 2.63 10.58
C MET A 129 -10.43 2.91 10.08
N LEU A 130 -10.93 2.12 9.12
CA LEU A 130 -12.22 2.35 8.47
C LEU A 130 -13.39 1.94 9.36
N GLN A 131 -13.20 0.89 10.13
CA GLN A 131 -14.18 0.42 11.11
C GLN A 131 -13.51 -0.44 12.19
N THR A 132 -14.15 -0.58 13.34
CA THR A 132 -13.62 -1.37 14.47
C THR A 132 -13.82 -2.86 14.25
N GLN A 133 -15.06 -3.27 13.92
CA GLN A 133 -15.42 -4.68 13.79
C GLN A 133 -15.27 -5.18 12.34
N TYR A 134 -14.96 -6.47 12.22
CA TYR A 134 -14.95 -7.14 10.92
C TYR A 134 -16.37 -7.25 10.34
N THR A 135 -16.51 -6.90 9.06
CA THR A 135 -17.67 -7.22 8.23
C THR A 135 -17.19 -7.82 6.90
N PRO A 136 -18.02 -8.63 6.21
CA PRO A 136 -17.60 -9.27 4.95
C PRO A 136 -17.12 -8.29 3.86
N ASP A 137 -17.59 -7.05 3.90
CA ASP A 137 -17.28 -5.99 2.95
C ASP A 137 -16.17 -5.02 3.41
N CYS A 138 -15.63 -5.18 4.62
CA CYS A 138 -14.66 -4.24 5.20
C CYS A 138 -13.41 -4.05 4.32
N MET A 139 -12.93 -5.12 3.68
CA MET A 139 -11.79 -5.03 2.76
C MET A 139 -12.13 -4.22 1.49
N GLN A 140 -13.36 -4.37 0.99
CA GLN A 140 -13.82 -3.62 -0.18
C GLN A 140 -14.02 -2.14 0.17
N LYS A 141 -14.58 -1.82 1.34
CA LYS A 141 -14.69 -0.45 1.84
C LYS A 141 -13.32 0.22 1.93
N ARG A 142 -12.32 -0.49 2.50
CA ARG A 142 -10.96 -0.01 2.60
C ARG A 142 -10.36 0.26 1.21
N ASN A 143 -10.53 -0.66 0.27
CA ASN A 143 -10.01 -0.48 -1.09
C ASN A 143 -10.65 0.73 -1.79
N ARG A 144 -11.96 0.94 -1.63
CA ARG A 144 -12.64 2.14 -2.16
C ARG A 144 -12.10 3.41 -1.52
N TYR A 145 -12.00 3.44 -0.20
CA TYR A 145 -11.39 4.59 0.51
C TYR A 145 -10.02 4.95 -0.10
N MET A 146 -9.13 3.96 -0.27
CA MET A 146 -7.79 4.19 -0.83
C MET A 146 -7.85 4.79 -2.23
N VAL A 147 -8.74 4.29 -3.10
CA VAL A 147 -8.94 4.81 -4.46
C VAL A 147 -9.53 6.23 -4.42
N ASP A 148 -10.51 6.48 -3.56
CA ASP A 148 -11.17 7.79 -3.46
C ASP A 148 -10.18 8.89 -3.03
N GLN A 149 -9.24 8.54 -2.13
CA GLN A 149 -8.19 9.45 -1.64
C GLN A 149 -7.01 9.61 -2.61
N ALA A 150 -6.89 8.74 -3.63
CA ALA A 150 -5.73 8.72 -4.53
C ALA A 150 -5.99 9.47 -5.84
N ASP A 151 -4.92 10.02 -6.41
CA ASP A 151 -4.86 10.49 -7.81
C ASP A 151 -4.38 9.38 -8.74
N VAL A 152 -3.52 8.50 -8.20
CA VAL A 152 -2.90 7.39 -8.94
C VAL A 152 -3.11 6.10 -8.17
N LEU A 153 -3.47 5.03 -8.87
CA LEU A 153 -3.46 3.66 -8.35
C LEU A 153 -2.28 2.91 -8.98
N LEU A 154 -1.34 2.43 -8.16
CA LEU A 154 -0.30 1.49 -8.60
C LEU A 154 -0.71 0.07 -8.21
N ALA A 155 -1.04 -0.73 -9.22
CA ALA A 155 -1.55 -2.09 -9.07
C ALA A 155 -0.51 -3.12 -9.52
N VAL A 156 -0.29 -4.18 -8.72
CA VAL A 156 0.41 -5.39 -9.18
C VAL A 156 -0.65 -6.44 -9.49
N TRP A 157 -0.93 -6.64 -10.79
CA TRP A 157 -2.07 -7.43 -11.25
C TRP A 157 -1.82 -8.04 -12.63
N ASP A 158 -2.22 -9.28 -12.81
CA ASP A 158 -2.07 -10.09 -14.01
C ASP A 158 -3.33 -10.15 -14.92
N GLY A 159 -4.31 -9.31 -14.64
CA GLY A 159 -5.58 -9.31 -15.38
C GLY A 159 -6.64 -10.29 -14.87
N THR A 160 -6.32 -11.19 -13.94
CA THR A 160 -7.28 -12.19 -13.45
C THR A 160 -8.34 -11.60 -12.51
N PRO A 161 -9.58 -12.16 -12.52
CA PRO A 161 -10.63 -11.77 -11.58
C PRO A 161 -10.18 -11.94 -10.11
N SER A 162 -10.20 -10.86 -9.34
CA SER A 162 -9.72 -10.83 -7.97
C SER A 162 -10.16 -9.55 -7.25
N GLY A 163 -9.91 -9.46 -5.93
CA GLY A 163 -10.08 -8.21 -5.19
C GLY A 163 -9.22 -7.06 -5.75
N THR A 164 -8.01 -7.39 -6.26
CA THR A 164 -7.15 -6.42 -6.95
C THR A 164 -7.81 -5.95 -8.25
N GLY A 165 -8.33 -6.87 -9.06
CA GLY A 165 -9.05 -6.53 -10.30
C GLY A 165 -10.27 -5.65 -10.03
N SER A 166 -11.05 -5.95 -8.99
CA SER A 166 -12.18 -5.12 -8.58
C SER A 166 -11.75 -3.70 -8.18
N THR A 167 -10.62 -3.55 -7.50
CA THR A 167 -10.05 -2.25 -7.13
C THR A 167 -9.58 -1.47 -8.35
N VAL A 168 -8.91 -2.14 -9.29
CA VAL A 168 -8.50 -1.54 -10.58
C VAL A 168 -9.71 -1.05 -11.37
N GLN A 169 -10.77 -1.86 -11.47
CA GLN A 169 -11.99 -1.44 -12.17
C GLN A 169 -12.64 -0.25 -11.49
N TYR A 170 -12.73 -0.26 -10.17
CA TYR A 170 -13.28 0.88 -9.42
C TYR A 170 -12.47 2.16 -9.68
N ALA A 171 -11.13 2.09 -9.64
CA ALA A 171 -10.29 3.24 -9.94
C ALA A 171 -10.54 3.81 -11.35
N LYS A 172 -10.70 2.93 -12.35
CA LYS A 172 -11.06 3.35 -13.73
C LYS A 172 -12.40 4.07 -13.77
N THR A 173 -13.43 3.56 -13.07
CA THR A 173 -14.75 4.23 -13.04
C THR A 173 -14.71 5.58 -12.32
N GLN A 174 -13.75 5.78 -11.44
CA GLN A 174 -13.50 7.06 -10.74
C GLN A 174 -12.56 8.00 -11.53
N GLY A 175 -12.18 7.65 -12.76
CA GLY A 175 -11.29 8.47 -13.60
C GLY A 175 -9.87 8.63 -13.05
N LYS A 176 -9.41 7.67 -12.22
CA LYS A 176 -8.06 7.71 -11.65
C LYS A 176 -7.03 7.23 -12.65
N THR A 177 -5.82 7.79 -12.63
CA THR A 177 -4.68 7.25 -13.36
C THR A 177 -4.30 5.89 -12.77
N VAL A 178 -4.22 4.84 -13.60
CA VAL A 178 -3.93 3.49 -13.13
C VAL A 178 -2.64 2.98 -13.77
N TRP A 179 -1.67 2.63 -12.96
CA TRP A 179 -0.45 1.94 -13.37
C TRP A 179 -0.54 0.48 -12.98
N ILE A 180 -0.39 -0.41 -13.95
CA ILE A 180 -0.46 -1.86 -13.74
C ILE A 180 0.91 -2.46 -14.02
N LEU A 181 1.48 -3.09 -13.01
CA LEU A 181 2.68 -3.92 -13.10
C LEU A 181 2.25 -5.39 -13.14
N ASP A 182 2.51 -6.07 -14.23
CA ASP A 182 2.26 -7.50 -14.34
C ASP A 182 3.32 -8.27 -13.52
N PRO A 183 2.92 -9.15 -12.57
CA PRO A 183 3.86 -9.85 -11.70
C PRO A 183 4.65 -10.97 -12.39
N TYR A 184 4.28 -11.36 -13.61
CA TYR A 184 4.94 -12.40 -14.39
C TYR A 184 5.91 -11.82 -15.41
N SER A 185 5.46 -10.89 -16.25
CA SER A 185 6.27 -10.26 -17.29
C SER A 185 7.09 -9.06 -16.81
N LEU A 186 6.69 -8.46 -15.69
CA LEU A 186 7.20 -7.17 -15.17
C LEU A 186 6.95 -5.98 -16.11
N GLU A 187 6.10 -6.16 -17.11
CA GLU A 187 5.64 -5.07 -17.97
C GLU A 187 4.72 -4.11 -17.24
N VAL A 188 4.77 -2.85 -17.64
CA VAL A 188 3.99 -1.78 -17.03
C VAL A 188 3.04 -1.21 -18.06
N ASN A 189 1.75 -1.22 -17.74
CA ASN A 189 0.70 -0.60 -18.55
C ASN A 189 0.09 0.58 -17.80
N ASN A 190 0.03 1.73 -18.43
CA ASN A 190 -0.61 2.93 -17.90
C ASN A 190 -1.95 3.13 -18.57
N ILE A 191 -2.98 3.39 -17.76
CA ILE A 191 -4.34 3.63 -18.21
C ILE A 191 -4.84 4.92 -17.53
N GLY A 192 -5.18 5.92 -18.31
CA GLY A 192 -5.67 7.22 -17.84
C GLY A 192 -4.79 8.36 -18.23
#